data_ec546bdc19ced0c5e26271df247f8e3a
#
_entry.id   ec546bdc19ced0c5e26271df247f8e3a
#
_cell.length_a   1.000
_cell.length_b   1.000
_cell.length_c   1.000
_cell.angle_alpha   90.00
_cell.angle_beta   90.00
_cell.angle_gamma   90.00
#
_symmetry.space_group_name_H-M   'P 1'
#
loop_
_entity.id
_entity.type
_entity.pdbx_description
1 polymer ?
#
loop_
_entity_poly.entity_id
_entity_poly.type
_entity_poly.pdbx_seq_one_letter_code
_entity_poly.pdbx_strand_id
1 'polypeptide(L)'
;MQYALLFPGQGSQCIGMGKSFYESHTLAKELFERASNALKVDMKKTLFEENELLKESAYTQPAIYLMSYIAYQLLNKQVNGGLKPVFALGHSLGEVSAVSLSGALDFEKALKLTHQRGKMMQEACANKDASMMVVLGVSEESLLSLCQKTKNVWCANFNGGMQVVLAGVKDDLKALEPTLKEMGAKRVVFLEMSVASHCPFLEPMIFKFQELLEKSLKDKFHFEIISNATNEAYHNKAKAVELLSLQLTQPVRYQDCVKSNNGRVDVFFELGCGSVLKGLNKRLSNKPTISVGDNKGLDEAIEFLEEYV
;
A
#
# COMPACT_ATOMS: atom_id res chain seq x y z
N MET A 1 -3.40 -15.77 20.63
CA MET A 1 -3.74 -15.51 19.21
C MET A 1 -2.56 -14.81 18.52
N GLN A 2 -2.20 -15.22 17.31
CA GLN A 2 -1.18 -14.61 16.48
C GLN A 2 -1.84 -13.80 15.36
N TYR A 3 -1.38 -12.58 15.10
CA TYR A 3 -1.98 -11.73 14.07
C TYR A 3 -0.94 -10.94 13.29
N ALA A 4 -1.31 -10.54 12.07
CA ALA A 4 -0.54 -9.62 11.25
C ALA A 4 -1.32 -8.34 10.95
N LEU A 5 -0.57 -7.24 10.74
CA LEU A 5 -1.14 -5.98 10.29
C LEU A 5 -0.94 -5.84 8.78
N LEU A 6 -2.00 -5.43 8.10
CA LEU A 6 -1.99 -5.13 6.68
C LEU A 6 -2.19 -3.64 6.45
N PHE A 7 -1.43 -3.08 5.53
CA PHE A 7 -1.51 -1.66 5.18
C PHE A 7 -1.82 -1.49 3.69
N PRO A 8 -2.96 -0.86 3.34
CA PRO A 8 -3.35 -0.69 1.94
C PRO A 8 -2.43 0.30 1.22
N GLY A 9 -2.42 0.18 -0.11
CA GLY A 9 -1.71 1.06 -1.01
C GLY A 9 -2.63 1.97 -1.82
N GLN A 10 -2.06 2.65 -2.81
CA GLN A 10 -2.78 3.51 -3.74
C GLN A 10 -3.86 2.71 -4.50
N GLY A 11 -5.05 3.29 -4.62
CA GLY A 11 -6.27 2.63 -5.09
C GLY A 11 -7.26 2.32 -3.98
N SER A 12 -6.87 2.48 -2.69
CA SER A 12 -7.78 2.33 -1.55
C SER A 12 -8.44 3.65 -1.12
N GLN A 13 -7.91 4.80 -1.58
CA GLN A 13 -8.42 6.13 -1.23
C GLN A 13 -9.83 6.36 -1.77
N CYS A 14 -10.62 7.09 -0.99
CA CYS A 14 -11.91 7.62 -1.41
C CYS A 14 -12.21 8.94 -0.70
N ILE A 15 -13.03 9.78 -1.31
CA ILE A 15 -13.55 10.98 -0.64
C ILE A 15 -14.37 10.56 0.58
N GLY A 16 -14.17 11.24 1.69
CA GLY A 16 -14.80 10.93 2.98
C GLY A 16 -14.02 9.94 3.86
N MET A 17 -12.89 9.38 3.38
CA MET A 17 -12.08 8.49 4.19
C MET A 17 -11.61 9.17 5.48
N GLY A 18 -11.74 8.47 6.61
CA GLY A 18 -11.36 8.95 7.94
C GLY A 18 -12.36 9.91 8.59
N LYS A 19 -13.48 10.27 7.93
CA LYS A 19 -14.47 11.21 8.47
C LYS A 19 -15.07 10.71 9.79
N SER A 20 -15.42 9.43 9.86
CA SER A 20 -15.98 8.84 11.11
C SER A 20 -14.98 8.91 12.27
N PHE A 21 -13.70 8.62 12.02
CA PHE A 21 -12.65 8.78 13.02
C PHE A 21 -12.46 10.23 13.44
N TYR A 22 -12.43 11.16 12.47
CA TYR A 22 -12.29 12.59 12.73
C TYR A 22 -13.42 13.13 13.60
N GLU A 23 -14.66 12.74 13.36
CA GLU A 23 -15.83 13.20 14.11
C GLU A 23 -15.85 12.65 15.54
N SER A 24 -15.40 11.40 15.75
CA SER A 24 -15.56 10.68 17.03
C SER A 24 -14.32 10.71 17.94
N HIS A 25 -13.11 10.93 17.39
CA HIS A 25 -11.86 10.79 18.16
C HIS A 25 -11.02 12.06 18.13
N THR A 26 -10.71 12.62 19.32
CA THR A 26 -9.81 13.78 19.47
C THR A 26 -8.44 13.51 18.85
N LEU A 27 -7.89 12.29 19.03
CA LEU A 27 -6.63 11.89 18.44
C LEU A 27 -6.64 11.99 16.91
N ALA A 28 -7.74 11.62 16.26
CA ALA A 28 -7.84 11.73 14.80
C ALA A 28 -7.80 13.20 14.36
N LYS A 29 -8.51 14.09 15.07
CA LYS A 29 -8.47 15.55 14.79
C LYS A 29 -7.07 16.11 14.92
N GLU A 30 -6.35 15.75 15.99
CA GLU A 30 -4.96 16.16 16.21
C GLU A 30 -4.03 15.66 15.09
N LEU A 31 -4.19 14.42 14.65
CA LEU A 31 -3.38 13.83 13.58
C LEU A 31 -3.67 14.47 12.21
N PHE A 32 -4.91 14.83 11.93
CA PHE A 32 -5.27 15.59 10.72
C PHE A 32 -4.64 16.99 10.73
N GLU A 33 -4.66 17.69 11.86
CA GLU A 33 -4.02 19.00 12.00
C GLU A 33 -2.49 18.91 11.84
N ARG A 34 -1.85 17.95 12.52
CA ARG A 34 -0.42 17.69 12.38
C ARG A 34 -0.03 17.34 10.95
N ALA A 35 -0.83 16.53 10.26
CA ALA A 35 -0.61 16.19 8.86
C ALA A 35 -0.73 17.42 7.96
N SER A 36 -1.76 18.25 8.17
CA SER A 36 -1.95 19.51 7.43
C SER A 36 -0.76 20.44 7.61
N ASN A 37 -0.28 20.60 8.85
CA ASN A 37 0.89 21.44 9.15
C ASN A 37 2.18 20.87 8.52
N ALA A 38 2.39 19.56 8.55
CA ALA A 38 3.57 18.92 8.00
C ALA A 38 3.67 19.02 6.48
N LEU A 39 2.53 18.90 5.78
CA LEU A 39 2.42 18.93 4.32
C LEU A 39 2.08 20.31 3.76
N LYS A 40 1.69 21.27 4.60
CA LYS A 40 1.17 22.60 4.22
C LYS A 40 -0.03 22.51 3.27
N VAL A 41 -0.90 21.55 3.51
CA VAL A 41 -2.14 21.26 2.75
C VAL A 41 -3.24 20.97 3.74
N ASP A 42 -4.43 21.50 3.54
CA ASP A 42 -5.59 21.18 4.36
C ASP A 42 -6.04 19.73 4.09
N MET A 43 -5.54 18.80 4.92
CA MET A 43 -5.83 17.37 4.78
C MET A 43 -7.29 17.04 5.02
N LYS A 44 -7.99 17.80 5.89
CA LYS A 44 -9.43 17.62 6.10
C LYS A 44 -10.19 17.92 4.82
N LYS A 45 -9.93 19.07 4.21
CA LYS A 45 -10.55 19.46 2.96
C LYS A 45 -10.19 18.48 1.83
N THR A 46 -8.92 18.10 1.73
CA THR A 46 -8.44 17.14 0.72
C THR A 46 -9.13 15.79 0.81
N LEU A 47 -9.43 15.29 2.02
CA LEU A 47 -10.00 13.97 2.21
C LEU A 47 -11.54 13.97 2.24
N PHE A 48 -12.18 15.07 2.59
CA PHE A 48 -13.64 15.11 2.81
C PHE A 48 -14.43 15.80 1.70
N GLU A 49 -13.77 16.59 0.85
CA GLU A 49 -14.42 17.32 -0.23
C GLU A 49 -13.92 16.81 -1.60
N GLU A 50 -14.76 16.89 -2.62
CA GLU A 50 -14.38 16.58 -4.01
C GLU A 50 -13.23 17.48 -4.47
N ASN A 51 -12.15 16.89 -4.97
CA ASN A 51 -10.97 17.60 -5.43
C ASN A 51 -10.09 16.71 -6.34
N GLU A 52 -9.19 17.33 -7.11
CA GLU A 52 -8.26 16.61 -7.98
C GLU A 52 -6.98 16.16 -7.25
N LEU A 53 -6.64 16.75 -6.09
CA LEU A 53 -5.39 16.44 -5.37
C LEU A 53 -5.31 14.96 -4.98
N LEU A 54 -6.45 14.37 -4.60
CA LEU A 54 -6.48 12.96 -4.19
C LEU A 54 -6.25 11.97 -5.34
N LYS A 55 -6.21 12.44 -6.59
CA LYS A 55 -5.79 11.66 -7.78
C LYS A 55 -4.29 11.70 -8.01
N GLU A 56 -3.59 12.68 -7.44
CA GLU A 56 -2.16 12.84 -7.57
C GLU A 56 -1.40 11.99 -6.53
N SER A 57 -0.46 11.16 -6.97
CA SER A 57 0.32 10.27 -6.08
C SER A 57 1.02 11.01 -4.95
N ALA A 58 1.43 12.26 -5.18
CA ALA A 58 2.05 13.13 -4.18
C ALA A 58 1.13 13.40 -2.96
N TYR A 59 -0.17 13.42 -3.17
CA TYR A 59 -1.16 13.66 -2.09
C TYR A 59 -1.90 12.37 -1.69
N THR A 60 -2.14 11.46 -2.63
CA THR A 60 -2.77 10.16 -2.35
C THR A 60 -1.95 9.35 -1.34
N GLN A 61 -0.63 9.28 -1.52
CA GLN A 61 0.22 8.45 -0.68
C GLN A 61 0.24 8.92 0.79
N PRO A 62 0.49 10.19 1.12
CA PRO A 62 0.41 10.63 2.51
C PRO A 62 -1.01 10.58 3.07
N ALA A 63 -2.05 10.71 2.26
CA ALA A 63 -3.44 10.58 2.69
C ALA A 63 -3.75 9.14 3.15
N ILE A 64 -3.35 8.13 2.38
CA ILE A 64 -3.51 6.72 2.76
C ILE A 64 -2.67 6.39 4.00
N TYR A 65 -1.42 6.89 4.06
CA TYR A 65 -0.58 6.73 5.25
C TYR A 65 -1.24 7.33 6.50
N LEU A 66 -1.80 8.55 6.41
CA LEU A 66 -2.52 9.20 7.51
C LEU A 66 -3.65 8.29 8.04
N MET A 67 -4.43 7.69 7.14
CA MET A 67 -5.51 6.78 7.53
C MET A 67 -5.00 5.53 8.22
N SER A 68 -3.93 4.91 7.68
CA SER A 68 -3.29 3.75 8.29
C SER A 68 -2.73 4.07 9.67
N TYR A 69 -2.13 5.25 9.82
CA TYR A 69 -1.60 5.71 11.11
C TYR A 69 -2.69 5.95 12.14
N ILE A 70 -3.80 6.61 11.76
CA ILE A 70 -4.95 6.84 12.66
C ILE A 70 -5.55 5.50 13.11
N ALA A 71 -5.84 4.60 12.17
CA ALA A 71 -6.40 3.29 12.48
C ALA A 71 -5.50 2.49 13.44
N TYR A 72 -4.19 2.49 13.17
CA TYR A 72 -3.21 1.85 14.05
C TYR A 72 -3.22 2.46 15.45
N GLN A 73 -3.17 3.78 15.58
CA GLN A 73 -3.12 4.45 16.88
C GLN A 73 -4.40 4.25 17.70
N LEU A 74 -5.57 4.27 17.05
CA LEU A 74 -6.84 4.03 17.71
C LEU A 74 -6.92 2.58 18.22
N LEU A 75 -6.60 1.60 17.38
CA LEU A 75 -6.61 0.20 17.79
C LEU A 75 -5.53 -0.10 18.85
N ASN A 76 -4.33 0.45 18.68
CA ASN A 76 -3.22 0.26 19.62
C ASN A 76 -3.51 0.75 21.04
N LYS A 77 -4.32 1.81 21.18
CA LYS A 77 -4.77 2.32 22.48
C LYS A 77 -5.73 1.40 23.21
N GLN A 78 -6.46 0.56 22.50
CA GLN A 78 -7.47 -0.37 23.08
C GLN A 78 -6.81 -1.68 23.56
N VAL A 79 -5.59 -1.97 23.10
CA VAL A 79 -4.89 -3.21 23.49
C VAL A 79 -3.94 -2.95 24.65
N ASN A 80 -4.14 -3.66 25.76
CA ASN A 80 -3.25 -3.60 26.91
C ASN A 80 -1.81 -3.97 26.53
N GLY A 81 -0.86 -3.05 26.75
CA GLY A 81 0.53 -3.24 26.35
C GLY A 81 0.81 -2.99 24.86
N GLY A 82 -0.19 -2.49 24.11
CA GLY A 82 -0.09 -2.14 22.70
C GLY A 82 -0.10 -3.35 21.74
N LEU A 83 -0.21 -3.06 20.46
CA LEU A 83 -0.23 -4.07 19.40
C LEU A 83 1.15 -4.75 19.26
N LYS A 84 1.16 -6.08 19.23
CA LYS A 84 2.34 -6.92 19.05
C LYS A 84 2.11 -7.93 17.91
N PRO A 85 2.06 -7.45 16.66
CA PRO A 85 1.86 -8.34 15.52
C PRO A 85 3.08 -9.26 15.32
N VAL A 86 2.86 -10.43 14.76
CA VAL A 86 3.95 -11.32 14.33
C VAL A 86 4.76 -10.68 13.21
N PHE A 87 4.04 -10.05 12.27
CA PHE A 87 4.63 -9.25 11.19
C PHE A 87 3.64 -8.20 10.68
N ALA A 88 4.14 -7.29 9.87
CA ALA A 88 3.31 -6.40 9.08
C ALA A 88 3.60 -6.59 7.58
N LEU A 89 2.56 -6.43 6.78
CA LEU A 89 2.62 -6.50 5.32
C LEU A 89 1.86 -5.30 4.74
N GLY A 90 2.50 -4.56 3.87
CA GLY A 90 1.85 -3.51 3.11
C GLY A 90 1.69 -3.87 1.64
N HIS A 91 0.88 -3.11 0.91
CA HIS A 91 0.82 -3.15 -0.55
C HIS A 91 1.44 -1.88 -1.11
N SER A 92 2.60 -1.96 -1.75
CA SER A 92 3.34 -0.83 -2.29
C SER A 92 3.60 0.27 -1.24
N LEU A 93 2.85 1.38 -1.27
CA LEU A 93 2.88 2.42 -0.24
C LEU A 93 2.68 1.85 1.17
N GLY A 94 1.82 0.86 1.30
CA GLY A 94 1.53 0.21 2.58
C GLY A 94 2.78 -0.39 3.24
N GLU A 95 3.81 -0.81 2.49
CA GLU A 95 5.07 -1.26 3.07
C GLU A 95 5.83 -0.12 3.75
N VAL A 96 5.78 1.11 3.19
CA VAL A 96 6.31 2.31 3.86
C VAL A 96 5.52 2.63 5.13
N SER A 97 4.20 2.43 5.11
CA SER A 97 3.35 2.57 6.31
C SER A 97 3.73 1.53 7.38
N ALA A 98 3.95 0.28 7.00
CA ALA A 98 4.39 -0.80 7.89
C ALA A 98 5.73 -0.46 8.55
N VAL A 99 6.72 0.01 7.78
CA VAL A 99 8.02 0.46 8.28
C VAL A 99 7.87 1.61 9.26
N SER A 100 7.04 2.60 8.96
CA SER A 100 6.78 3.71 9.88
C SER A 100 6.18 3.23 11.20
N LEU A 101 5.15 2.41 11.13
CA LEU A 101 4.40 1.94 12.29
C LEU A 101 5.16 0.89 13.12
N SER A 102 6.19 0.28 12.55
CA SER A 102 7.13 -0.55 13.33
C SER A 102 8.02 0.27 14.27
N GLY A 103 8.00 1.60 14.18
CA GLY A 103 8.82 2.50 14.99
C GLY A 103 10.03 3.09 14.27
N ALA A 104 10.30 2.66 13.01
CA ALA A 104 11.45 3.10 12.25
C ALA A 104 11.33 4.52 11.68
N LEU A 105 10.12 5.12 11.70
CA LEU A 105 9.89 6.45 11.13
C LEU A 105 8.87 7.24 11.94
N ASP A 106 9.19 8.50 12.26
CA ASP A 106 8.26 9.39 12.94
C ASP A 106 7.12 9.81 12.01
N PHE A 107 5.95 10.09 12.56
CA PHE A 107 4.71 10.43 11.83
C PHE A 107 4.90 11.51 10.78
N GLU A 108 5.42 12.68 11.16
CA GLU A 108 5.61 13.79 10.22
C GLU A 108 6.69 13.52 9.18
N LYS A 109 7.72 12.75 9.55
CA LYS A 109 8.76 12.33 8.60
C LYS A 109 8.18 11.35 7.58
N ALA A 110 7.30 10.43 8.00
CA ALA A 110 6.64 9.50 7.11
C ALA A 110 5.66 10.19 6.15
N LEU A 111 4.89 11.18 6.62
CA LEU A 111 4.05 12.02 5.77
C LEU A 111 4.87 12.71 4.66
N LYS A 112 6.01 13.32 5.03
CA LYS A 112 6.91 13.97 4.08
C LYS A 112 7.57 12.96 3.14
N LEU A 113 7.97 11.81 3.64
CA LEU A 113 8.57 10.72 2.84
C LEU A 113 7.58 10.21 1.80
N THR A 114 6.34 9.91 2.19
CA THR A 114 5.30 9.41 1.28
C THR A 114 4.89 10.45 0.26
N HIS A 115 4.82 11.74 0.65
CA HIS A 115 4.60 12.85 -0.28
C HIS A 115 5.74 12.94 -1.31
N GLN A 116 6.99 12.91 -0.87
CA GLN A 116 8.15 12.97 -1.77
C GLN A 116 8.23 11.74 -2.66
N ARG A 117 7.90 10.53 -2.15
CA ARG A 117 7.82 9.31 -2.95
C ARG A 117 6.81 9.47 -4.09
N GLY A 118 5.59 9.92 -3.78
CA GLY A 118 4.55 10.15 -4.78
C GLY A 118 4.97 11.18 -5.82
N LYS A 119 5.58 12.29 -5.39
CA LYS A 119 6.09 13.34 -6.28
C LYS A 119 7.19 12.83 -7.21
N MET A 120 8.19 12.11 -6.68
CA MET A 120 9.25 11.52 -7.49
C MET A 120 8.72 10.49 -8.49
N MET A 121 7.69 9.71 -8.14
CA MET A 121 7.03 8.79 -9.06
C MET A 121 6.34 9.54 -10.21
N GLN A 122 5.63 10.65 -9.93
CA GLN A 122 5.03 11.50 -10.96
C GLN A 122 6.10 12.11 -11.88
N GLU A 123 7.18 12.65 -11.30
CA GLU A 123 8.32 13.21 -12.06
C GLU A 123 8.97 12.16 -12.97
N ALA A 124 9.19 10.94 -12.48
CA ALA A 124 9.77 9.84 -13.25
C ALA A 124 8.91 9.40 -14.44
N CYS A 125 7.59 9.61 -14.36
CA CYS A 125 6.63 9.24 -15.40
C CYS A 125 6.18 10.40 -16.28
N ALA A 126 6.52 11.67 -15.98
CA ALA A 126 5.94 12.87 -16.58
C ALA A 126 5.95 12.93 -18.12
N ASN A 127 6.97 12.33 -18.76
CA ASN A 127 7.13 12.35 -20.22
C ASN A 127 6.95 10.97 -20.87
N LYS A 128 6.24 10.04 -20.22
CA LYS A 128 6.19 8.63 -20.67
C LYS A 128 4.79 8.14 -21.05
N ASP A 129 3.75 8.99 -20.99
CA ASP A 129 2.35 8.54 -21.11
C ASP A 129 2.08 7.26 -20.31
N ALA A 130 2.54 7.30 -19.05
CA ALA A 130 2.57 6.15 -18.17
C ALA A 130 1.16 5.79 -17.67
N SER A 131 0.85 4.50 -17.60
CA SER A 131 -0.43 4.00 -17.11
C SER A 131 -0.29 2.64 -16.44
N MET A 132 -1.35 2.21 -15.76
CA MET A 132 -1.48 0.87 -15.20
C MET A 132 -2.82 0.25 -15.59
N MET A 133 -2.82 -1.08 -15.75
CA MET A 133 -3.96 -1.83 -16.24
C MET A 133 -4.13 -3.12 -15.42
N VAL A 134 -5.30 -3.30 -14.83
CA VAL A 134 -5.67 -4.54 -14.12
C VAL A 134 -6.15 -5.57 -15.13
N VAL A 135 -5.57 -6.76 -15.10
CA VAL A 135 -5.98 -7.93 -15.88
C VAL A 135 -6.49 -9.01 -14.93
N LEU A 136 -7.71 -9.52 -15.20
CA LEU A 136 -8.32 -10.61 -14.43
C LEU A 136 -8.54 -11.82 -15.34
N GLY A 137 -8.18 -13.01 -14.85
CA GLY A 137 -8.53 -14.28 -15.49
C GLY A 137 -7.42 -14.88 -16.34
N VAL A 138 -6.27 -14.23 -16.49
CA VAL A 138 -5.09 -14.78 -17.16
C VAL A 138 -4.04 -15.18 -16.11
N SER A 139 -3.33 -16.30 -16.35
CA SER A 139 -2.31 -16.76 -15.42
C SER A 139 -1.09 -15.82 -15.35
N GLU A 140 -0.43 -15.78 -14.20
CA GLU A 140 0.78 -14.98 -13.98
C GLU A 140 1.88 -15.34 -14.97
N GLU A 141 2.11 -16.63 -15.20
CA GLU A 141 3.10 -17.15 -16.13
C GLU A 141 2.86 -16.66 -17.57
N SER A 142 1.60 -16.73 -18.01
CA SER A 142 1.20 -16.24 -19.34
C SER A 142 1.43 -14.74 -19.50
N LEU A 143 1.09 -13.94 -18.46
CA LEU A 143 1.29 -12.49 -18.48
C LEU A 143 2.78 -12.12 -18.40
N LEU A 144 3.58 -12.84 -17.62
CA LEU A 144 5.03 -12.65 -17.59
C LEU A 144 5.64 -12.90 -18.99
N SER A 145 5.25 -14.03 -19.64
CA SER A 145 5.70 -14.32 -21.00
C SER A 145 5.26 -13.29 -22.03
N LEU A 146 4.03 -12.75 -21.90
CA LEU A 146 3.54 -11.68 -22.76
C LEU A 146 4.34 -10.39 -22.57
N CYS A 147 4.55 -9.96 -21.33
CA CYS A 147 5.31 -8.76 -21.01
C CYS A 147 6.78 -8.84 -21.48
N GLN A 148 7.41 -10.02 -21.38
CA GLN A 148 8.79 -10.21 -21.89
C GLN A 148 8.91 -10.00 -23.41
N LYS A 149 7.82 -10.22 -24.15
CA LYS A 149 7.76 -10.05 -25.62
C LYS A 149 7.22 -8.68 -26.04
N THR A 150 6.74 -7.89 -25.08
CA THR A 150 6.11 -6.60 -25.34
C THR A 150 7.00 -5.48 -24.82
N LYS A 151 7.32 -4.54 -25.69
CA LYS A 151 8.11 -3.37 -25.30
C LYS A 151 7.33 -2.45 -24.35
N ASN A 152 8.01 -1.86 -23.38
CA ASN A 152 7.48 -0.87 -22.43
C ASN A 152 6.26 -1.33 -21.61
N VAL A 153 6.11 -2.63 -21.38
CA VAL A 153 5.06 -3.22 -20.54
C VAL A 153 5.66 -4.23 -19.56
N TRP A 154 5.26 -4.15 -18.30
CA TRP A 154 5.75 -4.99 -17.21
C TRP A 154 4.64 -5.46 -16.31
N CYS A 155 4.79 -6.62 -15.68
CA CYS A 155 3.94 -7.02 -14.56
C CYS A 155 4.36 -6.20 -13.33
N ALA A 156 3.44 -5.44 -12.77
CA ALA A 156 3.68 -4.55 -11.64
C ALA A 156 3.20 -5.11 -10.30
N ASN A 157 2.05 -5.82 -10.28
CA ASN A 157 1.52 -6.43 -9.06
C ASN A 157 0.94 -7.81 -9.34
N PHE A 158 1.27 -8.77 -8.48
CA PHE A 158 0.68 -10.10 -8.40
C PHE A 158 -0.23 -10.14 -7.15
N ASN A 159 -1.52 -9.88 -7.38
CA ASN A 159 -2.51 -9.71 -6.30
C ASN A 159 -3.25 -11.00 -5.93
N GLY A 160 -3.03 -12.07 -6.69
CA GLY A 160 -3.67 -13.37 -6.48
C GLY A 160 -5.05 -13.52 -7.12
N GLY A 161 -5.51 -14.76 -7.19
CA GLY A 161 -6.79 -15.09 -7.85
C GLY A 161 -6.82 -14.70 -9.33
N MET A 162 -5.69 -14.85 -10.03
CA MET A 162 -5.49 -14.41 -11.43
C MET A 162 -5.72 -12.91 -11.63
N GLN A 163 -5.44 -12.09 -10.62
CA GLN A 163 -5.44 -10.64 -10.74
C GLN A 163 -3.99 -10.14 -10.78
N VAL A 164 -3.58 -9.66 -11.93
CA VAL A 164 -2.27 -9.03 -12.17
C VAL A 164 -2.49 -7.60 -12.63
N VAL A 165 -1.62 -6.70 -12.19
CA VAL A 165 -1.57 -5.34 -12.70
C VAL A 165 -0.37 -5.21 -13.61
N LEU A 166 -0.60 -4.72 -14.83
CA LEU A 166 0.44 -4.36 -15.77
C LEU A 166 0.73 -2.86 -15.66
N ALA A 167 1.97 -2.46 -15.84
CA ALA A 167 2.43 -1.08 -15.89
C ALA A 167 3.18 -0.84 -17.19
N GLY A 168 3.05 0.36 -17.76
CA GLY A 168 3.77 0.67 -19.01
C GLY A 168 3.30 1.94 -19.68
N VAL A 169 3.65 2.07 -20.97
CA VAL A 169 3.12 3.12 -21.84
C VAL A 169 1.66 2.80 -22.15
N LYS A 170 0.80 3.80 -22.06
CA LYS A 170 -0.66 3.65 -22.18
C LYS A 170 -1.08 3.03 -23.51
N ASP A 171 -0.50 3.49 -24.61
CA ASP A 171 -0.81 2.96 -25.92
C ASP A 171 -0.32 1.52 -26.11
N ASP A 172 0.88 1.17 -25.58
CA ASP A 172 1.38 -0.20 -25.59
C ASP A 172 0.50 -1.14 -24.77
N LEU A 173 0.02 -0.69 -23.59
CA LEU A 173 -0.94 -1.43 -22.76
C LEU A 173 -2.29 -1.62 -23.50
N LYS A 174 -2.80 -0.58 -24.16
CA LYS A 174 -4.04 -0.63 -24.92
C LYS A 174 -3.95 -1.58 -26.11
N ALA A 175 -2.83 -1.62 -26.78
CA ALA A 175 -2.58 -2.54 -27.89
C ALA A 175 -2.65 -4.03 -27.47
N LEU A 176 -2.46 -4.34 -26.18
CA LEU A 176 -2.56 -5.71 -25.65
C LEU A 176 -4.01 -6.17 -25.40
N GLU A 177 -5.01 -5.29 -25.37
CA GLU A 177 -6.38 -5.68 -25.02
C GLU A 177 -6.94 -6.84 -25.87
N PRO A 178 -6.78 -6.87 -27.21
CA PRO A 178 -7.23 -8.00 -28.02
C PRO A 178 -6.55 -9.31 -27.63
N THR A 179 -5.22 -9.30 -27.50
CA THR A 179 -4.42 -10.47 -27.11
C THR A 179 -4.82 -10.97 -25.72
N LEU A 180 -5.05 -10.07 -24.77
CA LEU A 180 -5.50 -10.45 -23.43
C LEU A 180 -6.87 -11.12 -23.45
N LYS A 181 -7.79 -10.65 -24.31
CA LYS A 181 -9.10 -11.28 -24.51
C LYS A 181 -8.97 -12.68 -25.10
N GLU A 182 -8.12 -12.86 -26.11
CA GLU A 182 -7.80 -14.18 -26.71
C GLU A 182 -7.18 -15.14 -25.68
N MET A 183 -6.36 -14.63 -24.75
CA MET A 183 -5.80 -15.37 -23.64
C MET A 183 -6.83 -15.71 -22.53
N GLY A 184 -8.07 -15.26 -22.64
CA GLY A 184 -9.14 -15.55 -21.70
C GLY A 184 -9.31 -14.53 -20.58
N ALA A 185 -8.79 -13.31 -20.74
CA ALA A 185 -9.02 -12.26 -19.76
C ALA A 185 -10.53 -11.99 -19.57
N LYS A 186 -11.02 -12.16 -18.34
CA LYS A 186 -12.41 -11.90 -17.95
C LYS A 186 -12.70 -10.42 -17.82
N ARG A 187 -11.69 -9.64 -17.46
CA ARG A 187 -11.77 -8.19 -17.30
C ARG A 187 -10.40 -7.54 -17.49
N VAL A 188 -10.41 -6.42 -18.21
CA VAL A 188 -9.27 -5.53 -18.41
C VAL A 188 -9.73 -4.13 -18.05
N VAL A 189 -9.04 -3.44 -17.12
CA VAL A 189 -9.45 -2.11 -16.61
C VAL A 189 -8.23 -1.24 -16.42
N PHE A 190 -8.20 -0.08 -17.07
CA PHE A 190 -7.21 0.94 -16.78
C PHE A 190 -7.47 1.59 -15.43
N LEU A 191 -6.38 1.86 -14.69
CA LEU A 191 -6.44 2.61 -13.45
C LEU A 191 -6.39 4.12 -13.74
N GLU A 192 -7.17 4.89 -13.00
CA GLU A 192 -7.19 6.35 -13.09
C GLU A 192 -5.95 6.96 -12.42
N MET A 193 -4.80 6.76 -13.02
CA MET A 193 -3.52 7.29 -12.55
C MET A 193 -2.55 7.47 -13.71
N SER A 194 -1.70 8.47 -13.62
CA SER A 194 -0.66 8.82 -14.61
C SER A 194 0.74 8.32 -14.23
N VAL A 195 0.82 7.32 -13.37
CA VAL A 195 2.08 6.73 -12.91
C VAL A 195 2.08 5.24 -13.22
N ALA A 196 3.14 4.76 -13.84
CA ALA A 196 3.44 3.34 -13.98
C ALA A 196 4.41 2.94 -12.86
N SER A 197 3.90 2.24 -11.86
CA SER A 197 4.66 1.82 -10.68
C SER A 197 5.27 0.43 -10.85
N HIS A 198 6.30 0.13 -10.07
CA HIS A 198 6.92 -1.20 -9.97
C HIS A 198 7.45 -1.71 -11.31
N CYS A 199 8.06 -0.80 -12.08
CA CYS A 199 8.66 -1.07 -13.37
C CYS A 199 9.87 -0.14 -13.61
N PRO A 200 10.68 -0.36 -14.66
CA PRO A 200 11.89 0.42 -14.94
C PRO A 200 11.67 1.93 -15.12
N PHE A 201 10.45 2.40 -15.30
CA PHE A 201 10.15 3.85 -15.35
C PHE A 201 10.56 4.59 -14.08
N LEU A 202 10.61 3.89 -12.95
CA LEU A 202 10.98 4.48 -11.66
C LEU A 202 12.47 4.41 -11.33
N GLU A 203 13.31 3.81 -12.18
CA GLU A 203 14.77 3.78 -11.98
C GLU A 203 15.39 5.15 -11.69
N PRO A 204 14.99 6.25 -12.38
CA PRO A 204 15.61 7.56 -12.16
C PRO A 204 15.43 8.11 -10.73
N MET A 205 14.45 7.61 -9.98
CA MET A 205 14.21 8.09 -8.61
C MET A 205 14.91 7.26 -7.52
N ILE A 206 15.44 6.07 -7.84
CA ILE A 206 15.96 5.11 -6.85
C ILE A 206 17.00 5.77 -5.94
N PHE A 207 18.03 6.37 -6.49
CA PHE A 207 19.12 6.95 -5.73
C PHE A 207 18.63 8.05 -4.76
N LYS A 208 17.80 8.96 -5.25
CA LYS A 208 17.25 10.05 -4.46
C LYS A 208 16.31 9.55 -3.36
N PHE A 209 15.51 8.52 -3.66
CA PHE A 209 14.65 7.89 -2.67
C PHE A 209 15.44 7.13 -1.61
N GLN A 210 16.51 6.43 -2.01
CA GLN A 210 17.41 5.75 -1.10
C GLN A 210 18.08 6.72 -0.12
N GLU A 211 18.62 7.86 -0.61
CA GLU A 211 19.16 8.91 0.25
C GLU A 211 18.12 9.45 1.25
N LEU A 212 16.88 9.60 0.80
CA LEU A 212 15.79 10.08 1.64
C LEU A 212 15.43 9.07 2.74
N LEU A 213 15.41 7.77 2.41
CA LEU A 213 15.24 6.69 3.37
C LEU A 213 16.38 6.67 4.40
N GLU A 214 17.65 6.73 3.96
CA GLU A 214 18.81 6.76 4.83
C GLU A 214 18.77 7.91 5.86
N LYS A 215 18.36 9.09 5.42
CA LYS A 215 18.24 10.28 6.27
C LYS A 215 17.06 10.22 7.25
N SER A 216 15.99 9.50 6.87
CA SER A 216 14.71 9.53 7.58
C SER A 216 14.54 8.38 8.56
N LEU A 217 15.00 7.17 8.20
CA LEU A 217 14.79 5.96 8.99
C LEU A 217 15.68 5.90 10.22
N LYS A 218 15.10 5.42 11.31
CA LYS A 218 15.77 4.99 12.54
C LYS A 218 15.99 3.47 12.47
N ASP A 219 16.99 2.97 13.14
CA ASP A 219 17.18 1.52 13.27
C ASP A 219 16.44 0.98 14.52
N LYS A 220 15.10 1.15 14.46
CA LYS A 220 14.18 0.76 15.54
C LYS A 220 12.94 0.14 14.95
N PHE A 221 12.83 -1.18 15.05
CA PHE A 221 11.70 -1.96 14.54
C PHE A 221 11.11 -2.79 15.69
N HIS A 222 9.82 -2.66 15.94
CA HIS A 222 9.10 -3.39 16.98
C HIS A 222 8.53 -4.72 16.48
N PHE A 223 8.42 -4.90 15.17
CA PHE A 223 7.95 -6.12 14.52
C PHE A 223 8.56 -6.26 13.12
N GLU A 224 8.50 -7.47 12.58
CA GLU A 224 8.99 -7.79 11.24
C GLU A 224 8.09 -7.16 10.15
N ILE A 225 8.70 -6.79 9.03
CA ILE A 225 8.02 -6.35 7.81
C ILE A 225 8.28 -7.38 6.73
N ILE A 226 7.26 -7.73 5.94
CA ILE A 226 7.42 -8.60 4.77
C ILE A 226 7.61 -7.73 3.53
N SER A 227 8.71 -7.94 2.82
CA SER A 227 9.04 -7.21 1.59
C SER A 227 8.10 -7.57 0.44
N ASN A 228 7.55 -6.57 -0.23
CA ASN A 228 6.76 -6.77 -1.45
C ASN A 228 7.58 -7.32 -2.62
N ALA A 229 8.86 -6.96 -2.72
CA ALA A 229 9.72 -7.32 -3.84
C ALA A 229 10.26 -8.75 -3.74
N THR A 230 10.65 -9.19 -2.52
CA THR A 230 11.37 -10.46 -2.31
C THR A 230 10.63 -11.46 -1.46
N ASN A 231 9.55 -11.06 -0.77
CA ASN A 231 8.84 -11.87 0.22
C ASN A 231 9.70 -12.26 1.45
N GLU A 232 10.86 -11.66 1.63
CA GLU A 232 11.66 -11.86 2.84
C GLU A 232 11.17 -10.98 4.00
N ALA A 233 11.32 -11.47 5.23
CA ALA A 233 11.06 -10.69 6.43
C ALA A 233 12.29 -9.83 6.80
N TYR A 234 12.07 -8.58 7.21
CA TYR A 234 13.12 -7.68 7.65
C TYR A 234 12.69 -6.81 8.83
N HIS A 235 13.66 -6.35 9.64
CA HIS A 235 13.41 -5.55 10.85
C HIS A 235 14.60 -4.65 11.21
N ASN A 236 15.34 -4.16 10.22
CA ASN A 236 16.44 -3.22 10.42
C ASN A 236 16.51 -2.17 9.30
N LYS A 237 17.16 -1.06 9.58
CA LYS A 237 17.24 0.09 8.66
C LYS A 237 17.92 -0.27 7.34
N ALA A 238 19.03 -0.98 7.37
CA ALA A 238 19.79 -1.29 6.16
C ALA A 238 18.94 -2.08 5.15
N LYS A 239 18.24 -3.13 5.63
CA LYS A 239 17.32 -3.91 4.82
C LYS A 239 16.09 -3.10 4.38
N ALA A 240 15.55 -2.24 5.21
CA ALA A 240 14.44 -1.35 4.83
C ALA A 240 14.83 -0.43 3.68
N VAL A 241 16.02 0.17 3.71
CA VAL A 241 16.54 1.02 2.63
C VAL A 241 16.72 0.22 1.34
N GLU A 242 17.35 -0.95 1.41
CA GLU A 242 17.56 -1.85 0.27
C GLU A 242 16.21 -2.25 -0.36
N LEU A 243 15.32 -2.83 0.43
CA LEU A 243 14.09 -3.45 -0.06
C LEU A 243 13.02 -2.46 -0.50
N LEU A 244 12.87 -1.32 0.18
CA LEU A 244 11.98 -0.25 -0.29
C LEU A 244 12.49 0.43 -1.57
N SER A 245 13.81 0.48 -1.78
CA SER A 245 14.39 0.97 -3.02
C SER A 245 14.19 -0.03 -4.16
N LEU A 246 14.39 -1.32 -3.89
CA LEU A 246 14.14 -2.40 -4.86
C LEU A 246 12.67 -2.48 -5.26
N GLN A 247 11.75 -2.27 -4.31
CA GLN A 247 10.30 -2.27 -4.53
C GLN A 247 9.86 -1.30 -5.65
N LEU A 248 10.58 -0.20 -5.88
CA LEU A 248 10.21 0.79 -6.90
C LEU A 248 10.16 0.18 -8.30
N THR A 249 11.04 -0.75 -8.62
CA THR A 249 11.20 -1.31 -9.95
C THR A 249 10.90 -2.81 -10.05
N GLN A 250 10.62 -3.46 -8.92
CA GLN A 250 10.23 -4.87 -8.87
C GLN A 250 8.73 -5.01 -8.61
N PRO A 251 8.10 -6.07 -9.12
CA PRO A 251 6.69 -6.33 -8.89
C PRO A 251 6.34 -6.47 -7.41
N VAL A 252 5.19 -5.96 -7.01
CA VAL A 252 4.59 -6.26 -5.72
C VAL A 252 4.06 -7.69 -5.74
N ARG A 253 4.68 -8.58 -4.97
CA ARG A 253 4.35 -10.01 -4.87
C ARG A 253 3.37 -10.28 -3.71
N TYR A 254 2.26 -9.53 -3.67
CA TYR A 254 1.33 -9.58 -2.55
C TYR A 254 0.78 -10.99 -2.30
N GLN A 255 0.43 -11.71 -3.36
CA GLN A 255 -0.02 -13.10 -3.28
C GLN A 255 0.99 -14.00 -2.56
N ASP A 256 2.27 -13.90 -2.92
CA ASP A 256 3.32 -14.73 -2.34
C ASP A 256 3.54 -14.36 -0.87
N CYS A 257 3.54 -13.06 -0.56
CA CYS A 257 3.68 -12.57 0.81
C CYS A 257 2.57 -13.12 1.72
N VAL A 258 1.32 -13.10 1.27
CA VAL A 258 0.20 -13.64 2.06
C VAL A 258 0.30 -15.15 2.18
N LYS A 259 0.49 -15.90 1.08
CA LYS A 259 0.52 -17.35 1.07
C LYS A 259 1.65 -17.93 1.92
N SER A 260 2.87 -17.37 1.80
CA SER A 260 4.03 -17.86 2.55
C SER A 260 3.92 -17.60 4.05
N ASN A 261 3.19 -16.57 4.46
CA ASN A 261 3.07 -16.18 5.86
C ASN A 261 1.72 -16.54 6.51
N ASN A 262 0.78 -17.13 5.74
CA ASN A 262 -0.57 -17.49 6.20
C ASN A 262 -0.58 -18.42 7.42
N GLY A 263 0.38 -19.34 7.50
CA GLY A 263 0.50 -20.29 8.62
C GLY A 263 1.03 -19.69 9.92
N ARG A 264 1.51 -18.44 9.89
CA ARG A 264 2.09 -17.75 11.04
C ARG A 264 1.07 -16.98 11.89
N VAL A 265 -0.16 -16.83 11.39
CA VAL A 265 -1.20 -16.03 12.02
C VAL A 265 -2.56 -16.70 12.05
N ASP A 266 -3.42 -16.24 12.95
CA ASP A 266 -4.82 -16.65 13.07
C ASP A 266 -5.76 -15.64 12.39
N VAL A 267 -5.37 -14.37 12.31
CA VAL A 267 -6.16 -13.27 11.75
C VAL A 267 -5.26 -12.17 11.16
N PHE A 268 -5.80 -11.45 10.19
CA PHE A 268 -5.20 -10.24 9.63
C PHE A 268 -6.06 -9.01 9.99
N PHE A 269 -5.42 -7.90 10.35
CA PHE A 269 -6.07 -6.60 10.51
C PHE A 269 -5.60 -5.65 9.41
N GLU A 270 -6.51 -5.25 8.51
CA GLU A 270 -6.23 -4.23 7.49
C GLU A 270 -6.48 -2.84 8.09
N LEU A 271 -5.43 -2.08 8.30
CA LEU A 271 -5.47 -0.77 8.95
C LEU A 271 -5.36 0.36 7.93
N GLY A 272 -6.44 1.09 7.71
CA GLY A 272 -6.53 2.20 6.76
C GLY A 272 -7.85 2.20 6.00
N CYS A 273 -7.93 3.04 4.97
CA CYS A 273 -9.18 3.21 4.22
C CYS A 273 -9.53 2.01 3.34
N GLY A 274 -10.81 1.74 3.25
CA GLY A 274 -11.36 0.69 2.39
C GLY A 274 -11.21 -0.73 2.93
N SER A 275 -11.29 -1.70 2.04
CA SER A 275 -11.19 -3.14 2.34
C SER A 275 -10.56 -3.90 1.15
N VAL A 276 -9.57 -3.27 0.51
CA VAL A 276 -8.94 -3.80 -0.71
C VAL A 276 -8.19 -5.09 -0.39
N LEU A 277 -7.37 -5.07 0.66
CA LEU A 277 -6.57 -6.24 1.04
C LEU A 277 -7.44 -7.37 1.62
N LYS A 278 -8.49 -7.04 2.38
CA LYS A 278 -9.53 -8.01 2.79
C LYS A 278 -10.15 -8.69 1.57
N GLY A 279 -10.43 -7.92 0.53
CA GLY A 279 -10.96 -8.45 -0.73
C GLY A 279 -9.99 -9.39 -1.46
N LEU A 280 -8.69 -9.08 -1.47
CA LEU A 280 -7.65 -9.95 -2.02
C LEU A 280 -7.47 -11.21 -1.17
N ASN A 281 -7.41 -11.06 0.15
CA ASN A 281 -7.19 -12.16 1.09
C ASN A 281 -8.27 -13.24 1.05
N LYS A 282 -9.52 -12.90 0.71
CA LYS A 282 -10.59 -13.91 0.49
C LYS A 282 -10.20 -15.02 -0.51
N ARG A 283 -9.22 -14.76 -1.38
CA ARG A 283 -8.73 -15.71 -2.40
C ARG A 283 -7.35 -16.28 -2.07
N LEU A 284 -6.67 -15.74 -1.05
CA LEU A 284 -5.28 -16.06 -0.72
C LEU A 284 -5.13 -16.78 0.61
N SER A 285 -6.09 -16.59 1.52
CA SER A 285 -6.04 -17.06 2.90
C SER A 285 -7.38 -17.63 3.33
N ASN A 286 -7.34 -18.64 4.19
CA ASN A 286 -8.49 -19.15 4.93
C ASN A 286 -8.67 -18.45 6.29
N LYS A 287 -7.80 -17.51 6.62
CA LYS A 287 -7.86 -16.74 7.87
C LYS A 287 -8.74 -15.49 7.69
N PRO A 288 -9.48 -15.07 8.73
CA PRO A 288 -10.26 -13.84 8.67
C PRO A 288 -9.35 -12.62 8.44
N THR A 289 -9.89 -11.63 7.75
CA THR A 289 -9.29 -10.30 7.63
C THR A 289 -10.33 -9.27 8.07
N ILE A 290 -10.01 -8.51 9.11
CA ILE A 290 -10.85 -7.44 9.66
C ILE A 290 -10.29 -6.11 9.17
N SER A 291 -11.15 -5.28 8.55
CA SER A 291 -10.72 -3.96 8.04
C SER A 291 -11.10 -2.87 9.04
N VAL A 292 -10.11 -2.06 9.43
CA VAL A 292 -10.22 -0.95 10.40
C VAL A 292 -10.07 0.36 9.63
N GLY A 293 -11.11 0.73 8.88
CA GLY A 293 -11.13 1.95 8.07
C GLY A 293 -12.09 3.02 8.61
N ASP A 294 -12.93 2.67 9.57
CA ASP A 294 -13.94 3.49 10.22
C ASP A 294 -14.21 3.00 11.65
N ASN A 295 -15.14 3.67 12.37
CA ASN A 295 -15.49 3.28 13.74
C ASN A 295 -16.06 1.87 13.83
N LYS A 296 -16.88 1.46 12.85
CA LYS A 296 -17.47 0.12 12.84
C LYS A 296 -16.38 -0.97 12.73
N GLY A 297 -15.42 -0.78 11.83
CA GLY A 297 -14.29 -1.70 11.68
C GLY A 297 -13.37 -1.69 12.90
N LEU A 298 -13.24 -0.54 13.58
CA LEU A 298 -12.49 -0.44 14.83
C LEU A 298 -13.17 -1.25 15.93
N ASP A 299 -14.50 -1.11 16.11
CA ASP A 299 -15.27 -1.85 17.11
C ASP A 299 -15.21 -3.36 16.83
N GLU A 300 -15.38 -3.79 15.57
CA GLU A 300 -15.24 -5.21 15.14
C GLU A 300 -13.85 -5.77 15.50
N ALA A 301 -12.79 -4.98 15.31
CA ALA A 301 -11.44 -5.41 15.64
C ALA A 301 -11.20 -5.49 17.15
N ILE A 302 -11.76 -4.59 17.94
CA ILE A 302 -11.66 -4.58 19.40
C ILE A 302 -12.40 -5.81 19.97
N GLU A 303 -13.65 -6.02 19.58
CA GLU A 303 -14.45 -7.18 19.99
C GLU A 303 -13.72 -8.48 19.69
N PHE A 304 -13.16 -8.60 18.46
CA PHE A 304 -12.41 -9.78 18.08
C PHE A 304 -11.16 -10.00 18.95
N LEU A 305 -10.43 -8.93 19.29
CA LEU A 305 -9.24 -9.02 20.14
C LEU A 305 -9.61 -9.38 21.60
N GLU A 306 -10.75 -8.90 22.13
CA GLU A 306 -11.23 -9.20 23.48
C GLU A 306 -11.69 -10.65 23.65
N GLU A 307 -12.28 -11.25 22.61
CA GLU A 307 -12.69 -12.66 22.62
C GLU A 307 -11.50 -13.64 22.77
N TYR A 308 -10.28 -13.21 22.44
CA TYR A 308 -9.09 -14.05 22.42
C TYR A 308 -8.01 -13.66 23.46
N VAL A 309 -8.29 -12.69 24.32
CA VAL A 309 -7.47 -12.29 25.47
C VAL A 309 -8.03 -12.85 26.75
#